data_beb81fa37e69279e682fcbcbd3dda516
#
_entry.id   beb81fa37e69279e682fcbcbd3dda516
#
_cell.length_a   1.000
_cell.length_b   1.000
_cell.length_c   1.000
_cell.angle_alpha   90.00
_cell.angle_beta   90.00
_cell.angle_gamma   90.00
#
_symmetry.space_group_name_H-M   'P 1'
#
loop_
_entity.id
_entity.type
_entity.pdbx_description
1 polymer ?
#
loop_
_entity_poly.entity_id
_entity_poly.type
_entity_poly.pdbx_seq_one_letter_code
_entity_poly.pdbx_strand_id
1 'polypeptide(L)'
;MSSNAIDYVGIGFCSNDYLSVLPHIPYDSKVQMLEHLIQGGGPAATATVAAARLGLSAAFISTVGDDDPGKRILRDFEAEHVSTQAMIVRKGFVSPIAYCWIEQATGKRCVAWTRGNLAELDPAKEVDFDLISKAKMLHLDGHQTAAALAAADVARAHGVLVNFDAGTIRPGVEQLVRKADILITSEEFARRFTETDDLSQAIFKLAETGARVCGITMGEQGSMVLDNGNILRCPAFTIKPVDTTGAGDVYHTAFGVRYLETHDLMECMRFASAVSALKCLKLGGRTGIPTRAQVDEFLRNH
;
A
#
# COMPACT_ATOMS: atom_id res chain seq x y z
N MET A 1 28.41 1.50 -14.28
CA MET A 1 27.53 1.66 -13.13
C MET A 1 26.80 0.33 -12.97
N SER A 2 27.06 -0.42 -11.89
CA SER A 2 26.33 -1.68 -11.63
C SER A 2 24.87 -1.30 -11.41
N SER A 3 23.95 -1.81 -12.23
CA SER A 3 22.53 -1.70 -11.96
C SER A 3 22.27 -2.42 -10.64
N ASN A 4 22.04 -1.67 -9.57
CA ASN A 4 21.57 -2.29 -8.34
C ASN A 4 20.27 -3.06 -8.70
N ALA A 5 20.26 -4.35 -8.40
CA ALA A 5 19.06 -5.16 -8.61
C ALA A 5 17.90 -4.54 -7.83
N ILE A 6 16.72 -4.47 -8.42
CA ILE A 6 15.51 -4.00 -7.74
C ILE A 6 15.00 -5.13 -6.84
N ASP A 7 14.82 -4.83 -5.56
CA ASP A 7 14.32 -5.79 -4.58
C ASP A 7 12.79 -5.85 -4.54
N TYR A 8 12.14 -4.69 -4.75
CA TYR A 8 10.70 -4.51 -4.55
C TYR A 8 10.07 -3.82 -5.76
N VAL A 9 9.09 -4.45 -6.36
CA VAL A 9 8.31 -3.89 -7.48
C VAL A 9 6.88 -3.70 -7.05
N GLY A 10 6.38 -2.46 -7.10
CA GLY A 10 4.96 -2.16 -6.90
C GLY A 10 4.23 -2.03 -8.24
N ILE A 11 3.05 -2.65 -8.36
CA ILE A 11 2.11 -2.42 -9.47
C ILE A 11 0.76 -2.04 -8.89
N GLY A 12 0.21 -0.91 -9.33
CA GLY A 12 -1.10 -0.50 -8.84
C GLY A 12 -1.44 0.94 -9.13
N PHE A 13 -2.23 1.53 -8.24
CA PHE A 13 -2.71 2.88 -8.35
C PHE A 13 -1.72 3.90 -7.78
N CYS A 14 -1.55 5.00 -8.50
CA CYS A 14 -0.90 6.20 -8.00
C CYS A 14 -1.77 7.43 -8.29
N SER A 15 -1.71 8.43 -7.43
CA SER A 15 -2.43 9.68 -7.58
C SER A 15 -1.60 10.86 -7.08
N ASN A 16 -2.01 12.07 -7.46
CA ASN A 16 -1.56 13.28 -6.80
C ASN A 16 -2.65 13.73 -5.85
N ASP A 17 -2.35 13.71 -4.54
CA ASP A 17 -3.32 13.95 -3.49
C ASP A 17 -3.20 15.37 -2.95
N TYR A 18 -4.34 16.05 -2.87
CA TYR A 18 -4.53 17.37 -2.27
C TYR A 18 -5.20 17.19 -0.91
N LEU A 19 -4.42 17.28 0.16
CA LEU A 19 -4.90 17.10 1.53
C LEU A 19 -5.14 18.45 2.18
N SER A 20 -6.23 18.59 2.92
CA SER A 20 -6.57 19.80 3.66
C SER A 20 -7.13 19.45 5.02
N VAL A 21 -6.54 20.02 6.08
CA VAL A 21 -7.12 19.97 7.42
C VAL A 21 -8.10 21.13 7.55
N LEU A 22 -9.33 20.81 7.93
CA LEU A 22 -10.43 21.75 8.07
C LEU A 22 -10.95 21.74 9.51
N PRO A 23 -11.47 22.87 10.04
CA PRO A 23 -12.19 22.88 11.32
C PRO A 23 -13.39 21.94 11.32
N HIS A 24 -14.11 21.88 10.21
CA HIS A 24 -15.21 20.96 9.90
C HIS A 24 -15.32 20.80 8.38
N ILE A 25 -15.91 19.72 7.93
CA ILE A 25 -16.17 19.50 6.49
C ILE A 25 -17.34 20.39 6.08
N PRO A 26 -17.14 21.39 5.17
CA PRO A 26 -18.18 22.34 4.82
C PRO A 26 -19.23 21.68 3.92
N TYR A 27 -20.51 21.91 4.23
CA TYR A 27 -21.63 21.64 3.35
C TYR A 27 -22.34 22.95 3.05
N ASP A 28 -22.43 23.33 1.78
CA ASP A 28 -23.00 24.59 1.30
C ASP A 28 -22.49 25.85 2.05
N SER A 29 -21.20 25.85 2.39
CA SER A 29 -20.56 26.89 3.18
C SER A 29 -19.10 27.08 2.79
N LYS A 30 -18.44 28.08 3.39
CA LYS A 30 -17.00 28.35 3.22
C LYS A 30 -16.28 28.12 4.53
N VAL A 31 -15.11 27.50 4.47
CA VAL A 31 -14.23 27.33 5.62
C VAL A 31 -12.80 27.63 5.20
N GLN A 32 -12.03 28.23 6.10
CA GLN A 32 -10.60 28.43 5.90
C GLN A 32 -9.87 27.14 6.23
N MET A 33 -8.98 26.68 5.34
CA MET A 33 -8.09 25.55 5.60
C MET A 33 -7.12 25.90 6.73
N LEU A 34 -6.89 24.98 7.63
CA LEU A 34 -5.91 25.10 8.71
C LEU A 34 -4.52 24.66 8.26
N GLU A 35 -4.46 23.62 7.44
CA GLU A 35 -3.24 23.08 6.86
C GLU A 35 -3.54 22.54 5.46
N HIS A 36 -2.57 22.61 4.56
CA HIS A 36 -2.66 22.08 3.22
C HIS A 36 -1.36 21.40 2.80
N LEU A 37 -1.49 20.22 2.18
CA LEU A 37 -0.37 19.42 1.70
C LEU A 37 -0.71 18.84 0.32
N ILE A 38 0.27 18.83 -0.59
CA ILE A 38 0.17 18.12 -1.86
C ILE A 38 1.27 17.07 -1.89
N GLN A 39 0.92 15.82 -2.13
CA GLN A 39 1.87 14.70 -2.18
C GLN A 39 1.39 13.61 -3.14
N GLY A 40 2.28 12.69 -3.49
CA GLY A 40 1.87 11.45 -4.15
C GLY A 40 1.03 10.56 -3.22
N GLY A 41 0.01 9.93 -3.77
CA GLY A 41 -0.88 8.98 -3.10
C GLY A 41 -1.05 7.69 -3.90
N GLY A 42 -2.05 6.91 -3.51
CA GLY A 42 -2.34 5.58 -4.04
C GLY A 42 -1.74 4.46 -3.19
N PRO A 43 -2.46 3.33 -3.00
CA PRO A 43 -2.03 2.28 -2.07
C PRO A 43 -0.69 1.66 -2.45
N ALA A 44 -0.55 1.03 -3.63
CA ALA A 44 0.70 0.43 -4.06
C ALA A 44 1.83 1.46 -4.23
N ALA A 45 1.50 2.70 -4.61
CA ALA A 45 2.47 3.78 -4.72
C ALA A 45 3.03 4.20 -3.34
N THR A 46 2.18 4.31 -2.31
CA THR A 46 2.58 4.57 -0.92
C THR A 46 3.37 3.40 -0.34
N ALA A 47 2.93 2.18 -0.62
CA ALA A 47 3.63 0.94 -0.29
C ALA A 47 5.06 0.91 -0.85
N THR A 48 5.24 1.28 -2.12
CA THR A 48 6.56 1.28 -2.77
C THR A 48 7.51 2.32 -2.16
N VAL A 49 7.00 3.51 -1.82
CA VAL A 49 7.77 4.52 -1.06
C VAL A 49 8.17 4.01 0.31
N ALA A 50 7.26 3.30 1.00
CA ALA A 50 7.57 2.70 2.30
C ALA A 50 8.70 1.65 2.18
N ALA A 51 8.68 0.80 1.14
CA ALA A 51 9.74 -0.17 0.90
C ALA A 51 11.11 0.51 0.70
N ALA A 52 11.17 1.61 -0.07
CA ALA A 52 12.39 2.38 -0.27
C ALA A 52 12.91 2.99 1.05
N ARG A 53 12.05 3.62 1.85
CA ARG A 53 12.43 4.20 3.16
C ARG A 53 12.84 3.14 4.18
N LEU A 54 12.36 1.91 4.04
CA LEU A 54 12.76 0.77 4.86
C LEU A 54 14.04 0.08 4.36
N GLY A 55 14.65 0.59 3.28
CA GLY A 55 15.99 0.21 2.84
C GLY A 55 16.04 -0.74 1.64
N LEU A 56 14.92 -1.04 0.97
CA LEU A 56 14.93 -1.82 -0.26
C LEU A 56 15.11 -0.92 -1.48
N SER A 57 15.78 -1.45 -2.52
CA SER A 57 15.73 -0.85 -3.85
C SER A 57 14.35 -1.10 -4.46
N ALA A 58 13.62 -0.03 -4.81
CA ALA A 58 12.23 -0.12 -5.21
C ALA A 58 11.98 0.47 -6.60
N ALA A 59 11.04 -0.11 -7.33
CA ALA A 59 10.51 0.39 -8.60
C ALA A 59 8.99 0.36 -8.60
N PHE A 60 8.38 1.26 -9.36
CA PHE A 60 6.93 1.32 -9.49
C PHE A 60 6.51 1.21 -10.96
N ILE A 61 5.47 0.44 -11.23
CA ILE A 61 4.88 0.22 -12.56
C ILE A 61 3.44 0.70 -12.54
N SER A 62 3.11 1.72 -13.31
CA SER A 62 1.76 2.26 -13.47
C SER A 62 1.71 3.21 -14.66
N THR A 63 0.58 3.92 -14.83
CA THR A 63 0.43 4.93 -15.86
C THR A 63 0.17 6.31 -15.25
N VAL A 64 0.72 7.35 -15.88
CA VAL A 64 0.41 8.75 -15.62
C VAL A 64 0.22 9.50 -16.94
N GLY A 65 -0.46 10.64 -16.89
CA GLY A 65 -0.49 11.60 -17.99
C GLY A 65 0.77 12.47 -18.03
N ASP A 66 0.93 13.25 -19.10
CA ASP A 66 1.99 14.26 -19.21
C ASP A 66 1.59 15.64 -18.63
N ASP A 67 0.51 15.67 -17.84
CA ASP A 67 0.01 16.82 -17.12
C ASP A 67 0.82 17.13 -15.84
N ASP A 68 0.49 18.22 -15.15
CA ASP A 68 1.20 18.65 -13.95
C ASP A 68 1.09 17.67 -12.79
N PRO A 69 -0.08 17.05 -12.51
CA PRO A 69 -0.17 15.96 -11.53
C PRO A 69 0.73 14.77 -11.87
N GLY A 70 0.78 14.32 -13.13
CA GLY A 70 1.65 13.22 -13.57
C GLY A 70 3.14 13.52 -13.38
N LYS A 71 3.58 14.72 -13.77
CA LYS A 71 4.95 15.18 -13.53
C LYS A 71 5.29 15.26 -12.05
N ARG A 72 4.32 15.64 -11.19
CA ARG A 72 4.52 15.65 -9.74
C ARG A 72 4.66 14.24 -9.19
N ILE A 73 3.79 13.30 -9.59
CA ILE A 73 3.88 11.89 -9.17
C ILE A 73 5.27 11.32 -9.47
N LEU A 74 5.81 11.55 -10.68
CA LEU A 74 7.14 11.07 -11.05
C LEU A 74 8.24 11.69 -10.19
N ARG A 75 8.22 13.02 -10.00
CA ARG A 75 9.20 13.73 -9.14
C ARG A 75 9.15 13.27 -7.69
N ASP A 76 7.95 13.00 -7.16
CA ASP A 76 7.79 12.51 -5.79
C ASP A 76 8.40 11.12 -5.62
N PHE A 77 8.27 10.23 -6.61
CA PHE A 77 8.96 8.94 -6.61
C PHE A 77 10.48 9.07 -6.69
N GLU A 78 10.98 9.95 -7.57
CA GLU A 78 12.41 10.22 -7.70
C GLU A 78 13.02 10.76 -6.41
N ALA A 79 12.31 11.67 -5.72
CA ALA A 79 12.72 12.22 -4.42
C ALA A 79 12.77 11.15 -3.32
N GLU A 80 11.98 10.08 -3.44
CA GLU A 80 11.95 8.93 -2.54
C GLU A 80 12.87 7.77 -3.02
N HIS A 81 13.70 8.01 -4.03
CA HIS A 81 14.60 7.02 -4.61
C HIS A 81 13.90 5.77 -5.18
N VAL A 82 12.65 5.90 -5.58
CA VAL A 82 11.90 4.87 -6.29
C VAL A 82 12.13 5.00 -7.78
N SER A 83 12.53 3.93 -8.45
CA SER A 83 12.71 3.92 -9.91
C SER A 83 11.39 4.08 -10.63
N THR A 84 11.33 5.05 -11.55
CA THR A 84 10.18 5.33 -12.42
C THR A 84 10.40 4.86 -13.86
N GLN A 85 11.47 4.12 -14.14
CA GLN A 85 11.83 3.71 -15.51
C GLN A 85 10.78 2.81 -16.18
N ALA A 86 10.01 2.08 -15.38
CA ALA A 86 8.90 1.23 -15.84
C ALA A 86 7.53 1.93 -15.76
N MET A 87 7.48 3.23 -15.46
CA MET A 87 6.27 4.03 -15.51
C MET A 87 5.94 4.44 -16.95
N ILE A 88 4.66 4.35 -17.31
CA ILE A 88 4.17 4.74 -18.64
C ILE A 88 3.59 6.15 -18.59
N VAL A 89 4.18 7.08 -19.35
CA VAL A 89 3.67 8.45 -19.50
C VAL A 89 2.85 8.55 -20.79
N ARG A 90 1.55 8.80 -20.67
CA ARG A 90 0.63 8.91 -21.81
C ARG A 90 0.39 10.37 -22.18
N LYS A 91 0.79 10.76 -23.37
CA LYS A 91 0.65 12.14 -23.88
C LYS A 91 -0.79 12.52 -24.09
N GLY A 92 -1.19 13.72 -23.60
CA GLY A 92 -2.54 14.26 -23.72
C GLY A 92 -3.55 13.61 -22.78
N PHE A 93 -3.10 12.80 -21.82
CA PHE A 93 -3.97 12.20 -20.81
C PHE A 93 -3.87 12.93 -19.48
N VAL A 94 -4.93 12.79 -18.67
CA VAL A 94 -5.07 13.39 -17.35
C VAL A 94 -4.79 12.33 -16.29
N SER A 95 -3.87 12.67 -15.40
CA SER A 95 -3.44 11.79 -14.30
C SER A 95 -4.48 11.70 -13.19
N PRO A 96 -4.42 10.63 -12.37
CA PRO A 96 -5.28 10.49 -11.20
C PRO A 96 -4.99 11.56 -10.15
N ILE A 97 -6.04 12.08 -9.55
CA ILE A 97 -5.98 13.01 -8.42
C ILE A 97 -6.97 12.60 -7.34
N ALA A 98 -6.66 12.98 -6.08
CA ALA A 98 -7.59 12.87 -4.97
C ALA A 98 -7.61 14.16 -4.15
N TYR A 99 -8.79 14.55 -3.67
CA TYR A 99 -8.98 15.59 -2.67
C TYR A 99 -9.37 14.94 -1.35
N CYS A 100 -8.55 15.14 -0.32
CA CYS A 100 -8.76 14.59 1.01
C CYS A 100 -9.02 15.73 1.99
N TRP A 101 -10.21 15.79 2.55
CA TRP A 101 -10.57 16.72 3.60
C TRP A 101 -10.60 16.00 4.94
N ILE A 102 -9.81 16.50 5.89
CA ILE A 102 -9.63 15.91 7.21
C ILE A 102 -10.22 16.89 8.23
N GLU A 103 -11.17 16.44 9.01
CA GLU A 103 -11.75 17.22 10.09
C GLU A 103 -10.84 17.20 11.30
N GLN A 104 -10.38 18.38 11.73
CA GLN A 104 -9.39 18.52 12.81
C GLN A 104 -9.84 17.88 14.13
N ALA A 105 -11.11 18.08 14.49
CA ALA A 105 -11.62 17.64 15.80
C ALA A 105 -11.72 16.11 15.93
N THR A 106 -12.01 15.41 14.82
CA THR A 106 -12.34 13.98 14.83
C THR A 106 -11.31 13.12 14.11
N GLY A 107 -10.44 13.73 13.27
CA GLY A 107 -9.56 13.01 12.34
C GLY A 107 -10.30 12.26 11.24
N LYS A 108 -11.62 12.38 11.16
CA LYS A 108 -12.42 11.78 10.09
C LYS A 108 -12.11 12.47 8.76
N ARG A 109 -12.17 11.69 7.68
CA ARG A 109 -11.85 12.19 6.35
C ARG A 109 -12.94 11.91 5.32
N CYS A 110 -13.07 12.81 4.36
CA CYS A 110 -13.78 12.59 3.10
C CYS A 110 -12.78 12.58 1.97
N VAL A 111 -12.91 11.64 1.04
CA VAL A 111 -12.05 11.53 -0.12
C VAL A 111 -12.89 11.56 -1.39
N ALA A 112 -12.60 12.53 -2.27
CA ALA A 112 -13.12 12.56 -3.63
C ALA A 112 -11.94 12.34 -4.59
N TRP A 113 -12.05 11.37 -5.49
CA TRP A 113 -10.95 11.02 -6.37
C TRP A 113 -11.42 10.71 -7.79
N THR A 114 -10.51 10.85 -8.74
CA THR A 114 -10.71 10.45 -10.12
C THR A 114 -9.48 9.74 -10.66
N ARG A 115 -9.72 8.80 -11.55
CA ARG A 115 -8.66 8.12 -12.32
C ARG A 115 -8.17 8.98 -13.49
N GLY A 116 -8.77 10.16 -13.72
CA GLY A 116 -8.57 10.90 -14.94
C GLY A 116 -9.20 10.18 -16.14
N ASN A 117 -8.48 10.16 -17.25
CA ASN A 117 -8.89 9.43 -18.45
C ASN A 117 -7.91 8.32 -18.87
N LEU A 118 -7.04 7.90 -17.95
CA LEU A 118 -6.07 6.82 -18.19
C LEU A 118 -6.75 5.45 -18.22
N ALA A 119 -6.46 4.68 -19.26
CA ALA A 119 -6.72 3.26 -19.27
C ALA A 119 -5.73 2.51 -18.39
N GLU A 120 -6.08 1.31 -17.94
CA GLU A 120 -5.15 0.41 -17.26
C GLU A 120 -4.00 0.00 -18.19
N LEU A 121 -2.92 -0.52 -17.62
CA LEU A 121 -1.78 -1.05 -18.35
C LEU A 121 -2.19 -2.21 -19.26
N ASP A 122 -1.70 -2.20 -20.49
CA ASP A 122 -1.71 -3.36 -21.38
C ASP A 122 -0.61 -4.34 -20.93
N PRO A 123 -0.94 -5.50 -20.34
CA PRO A 123 0.08 -6.42 -19.82
C PRO A 123 1.05 -6.90 -20.91
N ALA A 124 0.60 -6.97 -22.17
CA ALA A 124 1.44 -7.47 -23.25
C ALA A 124 2.50 -6.47 -23.74
N LYS A 125 2.35 -5.18 -23.43
CA LYS A 125 3.18 -4.11 -24.02
C LYS A 125 3.80 -3.18 -22.99
N GLU A 126 3.17 -3.04 -21.82
CA GLU A 126 3.45 -1.95 -20.87
C GLU A 126 3.94 -2.46 -19.50
N VAL A 127 4.15 -3.77 -19.34
CA VAL A 127 4.66 -4.36 -18.10
C VAL A 127 6.07 -4.91 -18.33
N ASP A 128 7.01 -4.45 -17.50
CA ASP A 128 8.39 -4.96 -17.51
C ASP A 128 8.47 -6.26 -16.70
N PHE A 129 8.22 -7.38 -17.36
CA PHE A 129 8.29 -8.70 -16.74
C PHE A 129 9.71 -9.14 -16.38
N ASP A 130 10.73 -8.63 -17.08
CA ASP A 130 12.13 -8.92 -16.75
C ASP A 130 12.51 -8.29 -15.42
N LEU A 131 12.08 -7.05 -15.18
CA LEU A 131 12.21 -6.37 -13.88
C LEU A 131 11.55 -7.18 -12.76
N ILE A 132 10.31 -7.63 -12.98
CA ILE A 132 9.53 -8.39 -11.98
C ILE A 132 10.21 -9.72 -11.66
N SER A 133 10.65 -10.45 -12.69
CA SER A 133 11.25 -11.80 -12.52
C SER A 133 12.53 -11.83 -11.70
N LYS A 134 13.19 -10.69 -11.54
CA LYS A 134 14.47 -10.50 -10.81
C LYS A 134 14.28 -9.88 -9.43
N ALA A 135 13.07 -9.44 -9.08
CA ALA A 135 12.78 -8.86 -7.78
C ALA A 135 12.72 -9.92 -6.66
N LYS A 136 12.71 -9.48 -5.42
CA LYS A 136 12.42 -10.34 -4.25
C LYS A 136 10.93 -10.35 -3.93
N MET A 137 10.24 -9.23 -4.21
CA MET A 137 8.83 -9.05 -3.90
C MET A 137 8.12 -8.24 -4.97
N LEU A 138 6.94 -8.69 -5.35
CA LEU A 138 5.94 -7.97 -6.13
C LEU A 138 4.81 -7.56 -5.19
N HIS A 139 4.49 -6.25 -5.14
CA HIS A 139 3.38 -5.71 -4.35
C HIS A 139 2.24 -5.24 -5.26
N LEU A 140 1.02 -5.63 -4.90
CA LEU A 140 -0.21 -5.37 -5.66
C LEU A 140 -1.27 -4.77 -4.74
N ASP A 141 -2.13 -3.88 -5.28
CA ASP A 141 -3.25 -3.24 -4.57
C ASP A 141 -4.62 -3.49 -5.20
N GLY A 142 -4.70 -4.41 -6.15
CA GLY A 142 -5.92 -4.74 -6.88
C GLY A 142 -6.28 -3.78 -8.01
N HIS A 143 -5.54 -2.70 -8.21
CA HIS A 143 -5.62 -1.88 -9.42
C HIS A 143 -4.73 -2.43 -10.54
N GLN A 144 -4.92 -1.94 -11.77
CA GLN A 144 -4.20 -2.46 -12.94
C GLN A 144 -4.42 -3.97 -13.10
N THR A 145 -5.66 -4.42 -12.95
CA THR A 145 -6.01 -5.81 -12.67
C THR A 145 -5.41 -6.81 -13.66
N ALA A 146 -5.52 -6.56 -14.96
CA ALA A 146 -4.95 -7.46 -15.98
C ALA A 146 -3.41 -7.53 -15.91
N ALA A 147 -2.76 -6.39 -15.71
CA ALA A 147 -1.30 -6.30 -15.53
C ALA A 147 -0.85 -6.96 -14.23
N ALA A 148 -1.59 -6.75 -13.13
CA ALA A 148 -1.31 -7.35 -11.83
C ALA A 148 -1.41 -8.89 -11.86
N LEU A 149 -2.42 -9.43 -12.55
CA LEU A 149 -2.57 -10.88 -12.74
C LEU A 149 -1.43 -11.49 -13.54
N ALA A 150 -1.06 -10.88 -14.67
CA ALA A 150 0.06 -11.35 -15.49
C ALA A 150 1.41 -11.23 -14.74
N ALA A 151 1.60 -10.12 -14.01
CA ALA A 151 2.78 -9.91 -13.17
C ALA A 151 2.90 -10.94 -12.05
N ALA A 152 1.79 -11.27 -11.38
CA ALA A 152 1.76 -12.29 -10.35
C ALA A 152 2.12 -13.69 -10.89
N ASP A 153 1.69 -14.03 -12.12
CA ASP A 153 2.08 -15.30 -12.78
C ASP A 153 3.59 -15.36 -13.01
N VAL A 154 4.17 -14.28 -13.54
CA VAL A 154 5.63 -14.19 -13.77
C VAL A 154 6.38 -14.22 -12.43
N ALA A 155 5.95 -13.47 -11.43
CA ALA A 155 6.58 -13.44 -10.11
C ALA A 155 6.63 -14.86 -9.51
N ARG A 156 5.51 -15.57 -9.48
CA ARG A 156 5.42 -16.93 -8.95
C ARG A 156 6.28 -17.93 -9.71
N ALA A 157 6.32 -17.83 -11.05
CA ALA A 157 7.16 -18.69 -11.90
C ALA A 157 8.67 -18.54 -11.60
N HIS A 158 9.09 -17.38 -11.09
CA HIS A 158 10.48 -17.08 -10.77
C HIS A 158 10.80 -17.06 -9.25
N GLY A 159 9.85 -17.48 -8.41
CA GLY A 159 10.04 -17.52 -6.96
C GLY A 159 10.03 -16.15 -6.27
N VAL A 160 9.52 -15.12 -6.95
CA VAL A 160 9.30 -13.78 -6.38
C VAL A 160 8.03 -13.80 -5.55
N LEU A 161 8.09 -13.32 -4.30
CA LEU A 161 6.95 -13.30 -3.40
C LEU A 161 5.90 -12.28 -3.86
N VAL A 162 4.65 -12.71 -3.95
CA VAL A 162 3.51 -11.83 -4.25
C VAL A 162 2.86 -11.38 -2.95
N ASN A 163 3.02 -10.09 -2.63
CA ASN A 163 2.40 -9.41 -1.50
C ASN A 163 1.16 -8.63 -1.98
N PHE A 164 -0.02 -9.04 -1.54
CA PHE A 164 -1.27 -8.42 -1.96
C PHE A 164 -1.93 -7.66 -0.81
N ASP A 165 -2.03 -6.33 -0.99
CA ASP A 165 -2.84 -5.44 -0.17
C ASP A 165 -4.31 -5.52 -0.62
N ALA A 166 -5.09 -6.31 0.10
CA ALA A 166 -6.51 -6.52 -0.18
C ALA A 166 -7.37 -5.53 0.62
N GLY A 167 -7.38 -4.27 0.18
CA GLY A 167 -8.15 -3.20 0.83
C GLY A 167 -9.56 -3.02 0.28
N THR A 168 -9.82 -3.35 -1.00
CA THR A 168 -11.12 -3.11 -1.66
C THR A 168 -11.47 -4.23 -2.61
N ILE A 169 -12.75 -4.66 -2.59
CA ILE A 169 -13.27 -5.64 -3.54
C ILE A 169 -13.49 -4.98 -4.90
N ARG A 170 -12.84 -5.52 -5.93
CA ARG A 170 -12.89 -5.07 -7.33
C ARG A 170 -13.03 -6.26 -8.27
N PRO A 171 -13.46 -6.05 -9.52
CA PRO A 171 -13.43 -7.12 -10.53
C PRO A 171 -12.03 -7.75 -10.63
N GLY A 172 -11.96 -9.08 -10.61
CA GLY A 172 -10.68 -9.83 -10.65
C GLY A 172 -9.94 -10.01 -9.34
N VAL A 173 -10.43 -9.43 -8.23
CA VAL A 173 -9.79 -9.56 -6.91
C VAL A 173 -9.67 -11.01 -6.46
N GLU A 174 -10.67 -11.85 -6.73
CA GLU A 174 -10.66 -13.28 -6.38
C GLU A 174 -9.49 -14.03 -7.02
N GLN A 175 -9.13 -13.65 -8.26
CA GLN A 175 -7.99 -14.24 -8.95
C GLN A 175 -6.67 -13.76 -8.34
N LEU A 176 -6.56 -12.48 -7.95
CA LEU A 176 -5.37 -11.93 -7.28
C LEU A 176 -5.16 -12.54 -5.91
N VAL A 177 -6.23 -12.70 -5.13
CA VAL A 177 -6.19 -13.35 -3.81
C VAL A 177 -5.56 -14.76 -3.91
N ARG A 178 -5.93 -15.54 -4.94
CA ARG A 178 -5.38 -16.90 -5.16
C ARG A 178 -3.93 -16.91 -5.66
N LYS A 179 -3.39 -15.78 -6.09
CA LYS A 179 -2.00 -15.64 -6.53
C LYS A 179 -1.09 -15.05 -5.45
N ALA A 180 -1.65 -14.53 -4.37
CA ALA A 180 -0.89 -13.96 -3.27
C ALA A 180 -0.12 -15.06 -2.48
N ASP A 181 1.14 -14.78 -2.14
CA ASP A 181 1.91 -15.53 -1.14
C ASP A 181 1.67 -14.94 0.25
N ILE A 182 1.63 -13.60 0.34
CA ILE A 182 1.28 -12.85 1.55
C ILE A 182 -0.02 -12.11 1.26
N LEU A 183 -1.10 -12.54 1.91
CA LEU A 183 -2.43 -11.98 1.82
C LEU A 183 -2.79 -11.35 3.16
N ILE A 184 -2.62 -10.05 3.26
CA ILE A 184 -3.11 -9.30 4.42
C ILE A 184 -4.27 -8.44 3.95
N THR A 185 -5.39 -8.50 4.66
CA THR A 185 -6.62 -7.80 4.27
C THR A 185 -7.01 -6.78 5.33
N SER A 186 -7.79 -5.78 4.95
CA SER A 186 -8.52 -5.00 5.92
C SER A 186 -9.66 -5.83 6.52
N GLU A 187 -10.11 -5.46 7.73
CA GLU A 187 -11.28 -6.06 8.38
C GLU A 187 -12.52 -6.02 7.48
N GLU A 188 -12.77 -4.87 6.82
CA GLU A 188 -13.90 -4.72 5.90
C GLU A 188 -13.81 -5.67 4.70
N PHE A 189 -12.62 -5.76 4.10
CA PHE A 189 -12.39 -6.70 3.00
C PHE A 189 -12.62 -8.15 3.45
N ALA A 190 -12.03 -8.54 4.59
CA ALA A 190 -12.18 -9.90 5.11
C ALA A 190 -13.65 -10.29 5.30
N ARG A 191 -14.45 -9.45 5.97
CA ARG A 191 -15.87 -9.68 6.19
C ARG A 191 -16.65 -9.86 4.89
N ARG A 192 -16.43 -8.96 3.94
CA ARG A 192 -17.14 -8.96 2.64
C ARG A 192 -16.73 -10.12 1.75
N PHE A 193 -15.42 -10.39 1.68
CA PHE A 193 -14.88 -11.45 0.81
C PHE A 193 -15.25 -12.86 1.31
N THR A 194 -15.27 -13.04 2.61
CA THR A 194 -15.56 -14.35 3.22
C THR A 194 -17.03 -14.53 3.64
N GLU A 195 -17.85 -13.48 3.48
CA GLU A 195 -19.27 -13.47 3.86
C GLU A 195 -19.49 -13.89 5.32
N THR A 196 -18.65 -13.39 6.25
CA THR A 196 -18.78 -13.62 7.68
C THR A 196 -18.34 -12.42 8.50
N ASP A 197 -19.05 -12.11 9.56
CA ASP A 197 -18.72 -11.05 10.52
C ASP A 197 -17.69 -11.50 11.57
N ASP A 198 -17.50 -12.80 11.75
CA ASP A 198 -16.50 -13.34 12.66
C ASP A 198 -15.13 -13.39 12.00
N LEU A 199 -14.24 -12.47 12.40
CA LEU A 199 -12.88 -12.39 11.86
C LEU A 199 -12.04 -13.63 12.14
N SER A 200 -12.34 -14.38 13.21
CA SER A 200 -11.66 -15.64 13.49
C SER A 200 -12.06 -16.74 12.50
N GLN A 201 -13.29 -16.72 11.99
CA GLN A 201 -13.71 -17.59 10.88
C GLN A 201 -13.20 -17.06 9.54
N ALA A 202 -13.24 -15.73 9.35
CA ALA A 202 -12.80 -15.09 8.12
C ALA A 202 -11.35 -15.46 7.78
N ILE A 203 -10.43 -15.44 8.76
CA ILE A 203 -9.01 -15.73 8.51
C ILE A 203 -8.78 -17.17 8.04
N PHE A 204 -9.55 -18.14 8.52
CA PHE A 204 -9.48 -19.52 8.02
C PHE A 204 -9.99 -19.65 6.58
N LYS A 205 -11.10 -18.95 6.24
CA LYS A 205 -11.60 -18.90 4.87
C LYS A 205 -10.62 -18.21 3.92
N LEU A 206 -9.93 -17.16 4.37
CA LEU A 206 -8.87 -16.52 3.60
C LEU A 206 -7.70 -17.50 3.35
N ALA A 207 -7.35 -18.34 4.31
CA ALA A 207 -6.28 -19.32 4.16
C ALA A 207 -6.62 -20.41 3.11
N GLU A 208 -7.90 -20.71 2.86
CA GLU A 208 -8.34 -21.63 1.81
C GLU A 208 -7.98 -21.14 0.39
N THR A 209 -7.61 -19.85 0.24
CA THR A 209 -7.14 -19.28 -1.04
C THR A 209 -5.77 -19.78 -1.46
N GLY A 210 -5.01 -20.39 -0.53
CA GLY A 210 -3.70 -20.99 -0.77
C GLY A 210 -2.52 -20.04 -0.51
N ALA A 211 -2.75 -18.84 0.05
CA ALA A 211 -1.68 -17.95 0.45
C ALA A 211 -0.85 -18.57 1.60
N ARG A 212 0.47 -18.34 1.58
CA ARG A 212 1.40 -18.83 2.62
C ARG A 212 1.19 -18.12 3.95
N VAL A 213 0.87 -16.84 3.89
CA VAL A 213 0.56 -15.99 5.04
C VAL A 213 -0.78 -15.34 4.82
N CYS A 214 -1.71 -15.53 5.75
CA CYS A 214 -3.02 -14.88 5.77
C CYS A 214 -3.15 -14.04 7.03
N GLY A 215 -3.55 -12.77 6.88
CA GLY A 215 -3.73 -11.86 7.99
C GLY A 215 -4.86 -10.86 7.79
N ILE A 216 -5.27 -10.22 8.88
CA ILE A 216 -6.30 -9.19 8.91
C ILE A 216 -5.80 -8.03 9.78
N THR A 217 -5.85 -6.81 9.25
CA THR A 217 -5.61 -5.58 10.03
C THR A 217 -6.93 -5.04 10.57
N MET A 218 -6.93 -4.61 11.85
CA MET A 218 -8.13 -4.19 12.58
C MET A 218 -7.95 -2.77 13.18
N GLY A 219 -7.18 -1.91 12.52
CA GLY A 219 -6.92 -0.54 12.97
C GLY A 219 -6.30 -0.48 14.36
N GLU A 220 -6.94 0.24 15.29
CA GLU A 220 -6.45 0.40 16.67
C GLU A 220 -6.47 -0.90 17.49
N GLN A 221 -7.20 -1.91 17.05
CA GLN A 221 -7.19 -3.24 17.67
C GLN A 221 -5.98 -4.08 17.25
N GLY A 222 -5.15 -3.58 16.34
CA GLY A 222 -3.95 -4.26 15.86
C GLY A 222 -4.21 -5.17 14.65
N SER A 223 -3.67 -6.37 14.71
CA SER A 223 -3.75 -7.33 13.59
C SER A 223 -3.80 -8.77 14.07
N MET A 224 -4.24 -9.65 13.20
CA MET A 224 -4.15 -11.10 13.37
C MET A 224 -3.55 -11.75 12.14
N VAL A 225 -2.80 -12.84 12.34
CA VAL A 225 -2.22 -13.67 11.28
C VAL A 225 -2.43 -15.15 11.63
N LEU A 226 -2.71 -15.98 10.65
CA LEU A 226 -2.82 -17.43 10.83
C LEU A 226 -1.44 -18.07 10.73
N ASP A 227 -1.05 -18.80 11.76
CA ASP A 227 0.20 -19.59 11.85
C ASP A 227 -0.10 -21.03 12.22
N ASN A 228 0.15 -21.97 11.31
CA ASN A 228 -0.04 -23.41 11.56
C ASN A 228 -1.38 -23.76 12.22
N GLY A 229 -2.47 -23.14 11.77
CA GLY A 229 -3.82 -23.35 12.32
C GLY A 229 -4.12 -22.58 13.60
N ASN A 230 -3.19 -21.78 14.12
CA ASN A 230 -3.39 -20.91 15.27
C ASN A 230 -3.45 -19.46 14.87
N ILE A 231 -4.31 -18.69 15.52
CA ILE A 231 -4.42 -17.24 15.29
C ILE A 231 -3.43 -16.52 16.21
N LEU A 232 -2.37 -15.95 15.62
CA LEU A 232 -1.52 -14.99 16.30
C LEU A 232 -2.21 -13.62 16.32
N ARG A 233 -2.08 -12.88 17.42
CA ARG A 233 -2.60 -11.51 17.58
C ARG A 233 -1.50 -10.58 18.02
N CYS A 234 -1.37 -9.45 17.34
CA CYS A 234 -0.46 -8.37 17.71
C CYS A 234 -1.26 -7.09 17.95
N PRO A 235 -1.25 -6.54 19.17
CA PRO A 235 -1.93 -5.27 19.45
C PRO A 235 -1.27 -4.12 18.70
N ALA A 236 -2.03 -3.07 18.39
CA ALA A 236 -1.48 -1.84 17.87
C ALA A 236 -0.70 -1.10 18.97
N PHE A 237 0.31 -0.32 18.59
CA PHE A 237 0.94 0.61 19.51
C PHE A 237 0.00 1.76 19.83
N THR A 238 -0.12 2.11 21.11
CA THR A 238 -0.94 3.23 21.56
C THR A 238 -0.28 4.55 21.17
N ILE A 239 -0.93 5.29 20.28
CA ILE A 239 -0.48 6.59 19.78
C ILE A 239 -1.65 7.59 19.78
N LYS A 240 -1.34 8.88 19.65
CA LYS A 240 -2.33 9.90 19.30
C LYS A 240 -2.17 10.22 17.81
N PRO A 241 -3.00 9.64 16.93
CA PRO A 241 -2.83 9.82 15.50
C PRO A 241 -3.17 11.24 15.06
N VAL A 242 -2.40 11.76 14.09
CA VAL A 242 -2.71 12.99 13.35
C VAL A 242 -3.51 12.66 12.10
N ASP A 243 -3.07 11.60 11.36
CA ASP A 243 -3.74 11.16 10.13
C ASP A 243 -3.45 9.67 9.88
N THR A 244 -4.50 8.88 9.71
CA THR A 244 -4.40 7.43 9.45
C THR A 244 -4.38 7.06 7.97
N THR A 245 -4.36 8.04 7.05
CA THR A 245 -4.26 7.79 5.61
C THR A 245 -2.98 7.01 5.29
N GLY A 246 -3.09 5.90 4.56
CA GLY A 246 -1.94 5.07 4.18
C GLY A 246 -1.41 4.15 5.29
N ALA A 247 -2.05 4.09 6.47
CA ALA A 247 -1.62 3.21 7.56
C ALA A 247 -1.64 1.72 7.17
N GLY A 248 -2.66 1.30 6.43
CA GLY A 248 -2.75 -0.05 5.85
C GLY A 248 -1.64 -0.31 4.83
N ASP A 249 -1.48 0.60 3.85
CA ASP A 249 -0.49 0.47 2.77
C ASP A 249 0.92 0.24 3.32
N VAL A 250 1.31 1.03 4.33
CA VAL A 250 2.63 0.87 4.96
C VAL A 250 2.72 -0.38 5.84
N TYR A 251 1.61 -0.82 6.46
CA TYR A 251 1.56 -2.06 7.23
C TYR A 251 1.86 -3.25 6.32
N HIS A 252 1.14 -3.37 5.20
CA HIS A 252 1.30 -4.47 4.25
C HIS A 252 2.73 -4.54 3.71
N THR A 253 3.30 -3.39 3.37
CA THR A 253 4.69 -3.30 2.92
C THR A 253 5.68 -3.68 4.01
N ALA A 254 5.57 -3.10 5.19
CA ALA A 254 6.49 -3.35 6.28
C ALA A 254 6.47 -4.81 6.74
N PHE A 255 5.29 -5.44 6.74
CA PHE A 255 5.17 -6.87 6.98
C PHE A 255 5.96 -7.68 5.95
N GLY A 256 5.75 -7.40 4.65
CA GLY A 256 6.45 -8.08 3.56
C GLY A 256 7.96 -7.86 3.61
N VAL A 257 8.43 -6.63 3.86
CA VAL A 257 9.85 -6.31 4.03
C VAL A 257 10.47 -7.12 5.17
N ARG A 258 9.80 -7.17 6.34
CA ARG A 258 10.30 -7.95 7.47
C ARG A 258 10.25 -9.44 7.20
N TYR A 259 9.23 -9.93 6.48
CA TYR A 259 9.09 -11.32 6.09
C TYR A 259 10.23 -11.80 5.17
N LEU A 260 10.77 -10.94 4.31
CA LEU A 260 11.98 -11.24 3.52
C LEU A 260 13.23 -11.47 4.40
N GLU A 261 13.23 -10.94 5.62
CA GLU A 261 14.39 -10.99 6.51
C GLU A 261 14.32 -12.16 7.51
N THR A 262 13.14 -12.46 8.07
CA THR A 262 13.05 -13.36 9.24
C THR A 262 12.07 -14.54 9.10
N HIS A 263 11.01 -14.44 8.38
CA HIS A 263 9.88 -15.38 8.36
C HIS A 263 9.15 -15.58 9.72
N ASP A 264 9.58 -14.94 10.80
CA ASP A 264 8.86 -14.92 12.08
C ASP A 264 7.65 -13.99 11.97
N LEU A 265 6.45 -14.57 12.02
CA LEU A 265 5.22 -13.83 11.79
C LEU A 265 4.94 -12.79 12.89
N MET A 266 5.30 -13.09 14.15
CA MET A 266 5.11 -12.15 15.24
C MET A 266 6.06 -10.94 15.11
N GLU A 267 7.31 -11.16 14.73
CA GLU A 267 8.24 -10.09 14.40
C GLU A 267 7.75 -9.24 13.23
N CYS A 268 7.21 -9.88 12.18
CA CYS A 268 6.64 -9.18 11.02
C CYS A 268 5.46 -8.30 11.44
N MET A 269 4.53 -8.82 12.23
CA MET A 269 3.38 -8.08 12.74
C MET A 269 3.79 -6.89 13.60
N ARG A 270 4.72 -7.11 14.54
CA ARG A 270 5.21 -6.06 15.45
C ARG A 270 5.94 -4.96 14.69
N PHE A 271 6.80 -5.32 13.73
CA PHE A 271 7.50 -4.37 12.87
C PHE A 271 6.52 -3.55 12.03
N ALA A 272 5.56 -4.21 11.37
CA ALA A 272 4.54 -3.54 10.55
C ALA A 272 3.65 -2.60 11.39
N SER A 273 3.28 -3.01 12.61
CA SER A 273 2.53 -2.17 13.55
C SER A 273 3.32 -0.92 13.95
N ALA A 274 4.64 -1.03 14.17
CA ALA A 274 5.50 0.11 14.50
C ALA A 274 5.60 1.10 13.32
N VAL A 275 5.80 0.61 12.09
CA VAL A 275 5.83 1.45 10.88
C VAL A 275 4.52 2.20 10.72
N SER A 276 3.39 1.49 10.87
CA SER A 276 2.04 2.07 10.76
C SER A 276 1.77 3.11 11.85
N ALA A 277 2.16 2.84 13.09
CA ALA A 277 2.02 3.78 14.20
C ALA A 277 2.81 5.07 13.96
N LEU A 278 4.10 4.96 13.60
CA LEU A 278 4.96 6.11 13.30
C LEU A 278 4.43 6.94 12.14
N LYS A 279 3.94 6.28 11.08
CA LYS A 279 3.31 6.95 9.94
C LYS A 279 2.13 7.81 10.37
N CYS A 280 1.30 7.35 11.27
CA CYS A 280 0.09 8.04 11.72
C CYS A 280 0.36 9.32 12.53
N LEU A 281 1.60 9.61 12.93
CA LEU A 281 1.97 10.80 13.69
C LEU A 281 2.10 12.08 12.86
N LYS A 282 1.94 12.01 11.53
CA LYS A 282 2.03 13.17 10.63
C LYS A 282 0.89 13.15 9.60
N LEU A 283 0.53 14.35 9.13
CA LEU A 283 -0.44 14.55 8.06
C LEU A 283 0.06 13.93 6.76
N GLY A 284 -0.82 13.26 6.04
CA GLY A 284 -0.59 12.68 4.71
C GLY A 284 -0.16 11.23 4.72
N GLY A 285 -0.41 10.53 3.62
CA GLY A 285 -0.12 9.11 3.45
C GLY A 285 1.37 8.76 3.48
N ARG A 286 2.23 9.68 3.05
CA ARG A 286 3.68 9.43 2.89
C ARG A 286 4.56 10.23 3.86
N THR A 287 4.15 11.41 4.30
CA THR A 287 4.97 12.31 5.12
C THR A 287 5.50 11.65 6.40
N GLY A 288 4.65 10.84 7.04
CA GLY A 288 4.97 10.16 8.29
C GLY A 288 5.68 8.82 8.14
N ILE A 289 5.87 8.30 6.92
CA ILE A 289 6.54 6.99 6.73
C ILE A 289 7.94 7.06 7.33
N PRO A 290 8.28 6.18 8.31
CA PRO A 290 9.58 6.21 8.97
C PRO A 290 10.68 5.59 8.10
N THR A 291 11.92 5.95 8.40
CA THR A 291 13.09 5.20 7.95
C THR A 291 13.27 3.94 8.81
N ARG A 292 14.05 2.97 8.32
CA ARG A 292 14.39 1.76 9.07
C ARG A 292 14.96 2.07 10.46
N ALA A 293 15.89 3.01 10.54
CA ALA A 293 16.51 3.40 11.81
C ALA A 293 15.50 3.94 12.83
N GLN A 294 14.52 4.72 12.38
CA GLN A 294 13.44 5.22 13.24
C GLN A 294 12.54 4.11 13.76
N VAL A 295 12.26 3.09 12.93
CA VAL A 295 11.48 1.92 13.37
C VAL A 295 12.24 1.11 14.40
N ASP A 296 13.53 0.84 14.15
CA ASP A 296 14.38 0.10 15.08
C ASP A 296 14.54 0.81 16.41
N GLU A 297 14.65 2.15 16.41
CA GLU A 297 14.66 2.96 17.62
C GLU A 297 13.33 2.89 18.39
N PHE A 298 12.22 3.03 17.67
CA PHE A 298 10.88 2.93 18.27
C PHE A 298 10.66 1.57 18.94
N LEU A 299 11.02 0.48 18.27
CA LEU A 299 10.86 -0.88 18.78
C LEU A 299 11.74 -1.19 20.01
N ARG A 300 12.91 -0.54 20.15
CA ARG A 300 13.75 -0.68 21.35
C ARG A 300 13.14 -0.01 22.59
N ASN A 301 12.28 0.98 22.39
CA ASN A 301 11.70 1.79 23.47
C ASN A 301 10.28 1.35 23.87
N HIS A 302 9.70 0.37 23.14
CA HIS A 302 8.33 -0.15 23.32
C HIS A 302 8.32 -1.68 23.30
#